data_1639194d0cdb2588ed3427dc8f94974c
#
_entry.id   1639194d0cdb2588ed3427dc8f94974c
#
_cell.length_a   1.000
_cell.length_b   1.000
_cell.length_c   1.000
_cell.angle_alpha   90.00
_cell.angle_beta   90.00
_cell.angle_gamma   90.00
#
_symmetry.space_group_name_H-M   'P 1'
#
loop_
_entity.id
_entity.type
_entity.pdbx_description
1 polymer ?
#
loop_
_entity_poly.entity_id
_entity_poly.type
_entity_poly.pdbx_seq_one_letter_code
_entity_poly.pdbx_strand_id
1 'polypeptide(L)'
;MTAPPEPPGEPTHDPQAQQPAYPTPPVSPQYPGQPPTPPPAVPPPGPPPGGSHPPGGYPAPPPSPPYPGQPGGYPAYQPAPPPSPLYGYGQPPEVPAGMYYDPSTELVLPNGTQLASHARRIGAWFLSIVLFIATLVVGYIIWGLIVWGRGQTPTYQLLGMRCWRPETKRVAGWGWMALREVVGRLVEGAFGIVALASFIMFLVLKQRRTIHDYIGGTVVVRDPNGALAPQA
;
A
#
# COMPACT_ATOMS: atom_id res chain seq x y z
N MET A 1 28.06 -25.13 -73.52
CA MET A 1 28.57 -24.72 -72.19
C MET A 1 27.52 -23.84 -71.59
N THR A 2 26.68 -24.41 -70.73
CA THR A 2 25.58 -23.73 -70.02
C THR A 2 26.07 -23.41 -68.61
N ALA A 3 25.97 -22.17 -68.25
CA ALA A 3 26.34 -21.67 -66.87
C ALA A 3 25.46 -22.31 -65.79
N PRO A 4 26.02 -22.56 -64.60
CA PRO A 4 25.25 -23.12 -63.49
C PRO A 4 24.28 -22.07 -62.91
N PRO A 5 23.13 -22.49 -62.31
CA PRO A 5 22.16 -21.60 -61.74
C PRO A 5 22.67 -20.96 -60.42
N GLU A 6 22.32 -19.68 -60.19
CA GLU A 6 22.59 -18.93 -58.93
C GLU A 6 21.91 -19.56 -57.77
N PRO A 7 22.53 -19.52 -56.57
CA PRO A 7 21.92 -20.00 -55.35
C PRO A 7 20.81 -19.03 -54.87
N PRO A 8 19.75 -19.54 -54.20
CA PRO A 8 18.66 -18.70 -53.68
C PRO A 8 19.18 -17.78 -52.58
N GLY A 9 18.79 -16.50 -52.69
CA GLY A 9 19.17 -15.45 -51.72
C GLY A 9 18.68 -15.77 -50.27
N GLU A 10 19.56 -15.55 -49.33
CA GLU A 10 19.26 -15.66 -47.90
C GLU A 10 18.15 -14.66 -47.51
N PRO A 11 17.21 -15.06 -46.64
CA PRO A 11 16.21 -14.14 -46.13
C PRO A 11 16.88 -13.12 -45.17
N THR A 12 16.78 -11.85 -45.54
CA THR A 12 17.18 -10.72 -44.66
C THR A 12 16.34 -10.74 -43.40
N HIS A 13 16.92 -11.14 -42.30
CA HIS A 13 16.34 -11.00 -40.96
C HIS A 13 16.30 -9.50 -40.62
N ASP A 14 15.07 -8.94 -40.54
CA ASP A 14 14.84 -7.64 -39.98
C ASP A 14 14.73 -7.79 -38.44
N PRO A 15 15.67 -7.25 -37.63
CA PRO A 15 15.68 -7.41 -36.19
C PRO A 15 14.58 -6.61 -35.48
N GLN A 16 13.78 -5.80 -36.17
CA GLN A 16 12.76 -4.94 -35.55
C GLN A 16 11.35 -5.56 -35.51
N ALA A 17 11.13 -6.74 -36.07
CA ALA A 17 9.78 -7.30 -36.24
C ALA A 17 9.26 -8.16 -35.07
N GLN A 18 9.96 -8.27 -33.92
CA GLN A 18 9.56 -9.14 -32.81
C GLN A 18 9.69 -8.49 -31.44
N GLN A 19 9.11 -7.30 -31.25
CA GLN A 19 8.78 -6.89 -29.89
C GLN A 19 7.31 -7.28 -29.62
N PRO A 20 7.05 -8.18 -28.65
CA PRO A 20 5.68 -8.45 -28.22
C PRO A 20 5.05 -7.17 -27.68
N ALA A 21 3.87 -6.82 -28.19
CA ALA A 21 3.10 -5.71 -27.70
C ALA A 21 2.77 -5.96 -26.21
N TYR A 22 3.35 -5.17 -25.31
CA TYR A 22 2.97 -5.18 -23.92
C TYR A 22 1.50 -4.73 -23.82
N PRO A 23 0.65 -5.46 -23.07
CA PRO A 23 -0.71 -5.01 -22.85
C PRO A 23 -0.68 -3.66 -22.14
N THR A 24 -1.35 -2.69 -22.69
CA THR A 24 -1.56 -1.38 -22.07
C THR A 24 -2.21 -1.59 -20.69
N PRO A 25 -1.66 -1.03 -19.60
CA PRO A 25 -2.27 -1.13 -18.31
C PRO A 25 -3.67 -0.51 -18.33
N PRO A 26 -4.65 -1.08 -17.61
CA PRO A 26 -6.00 -0.57 -17.58
C PRO A 26 -6.00 0.87 -17.08
N VAL A 27 -6.65 1.76 -17.83
CA VAL A 27 -6.85 3.16 -17.45
C VAL A 27 -7.66 3.19 -16.17
N SER A 28 -7.07 3.72 -15.11
CA SER A 28 -7.76 3.90 -13.82
C SER A 28 -8.94 4.86 -14.00
N PRO A 29 -10.12 4.59 -13.40
CA PRO A 29 -11.26 5.49 -13.45
C PRO A 29 -10.89 6.84 -12.84
N GLN A 30 -11.00 7.90 -13.60
CA GLN A 30 -10.75 9.26 -13.15
C GLN A 30 -11.99 9.75 -12.38
N TYR A 31 -11.80 10.06 -11.09
CA TYR A 31 -12.87 10.64 -10.28
C TYR A 31 -13.05 12.13 -10.60
N PRO A 32 -14.28 12.67 -10.64
CA PRO A 32 -14.54 14.09 -10.84
C PRO A 32 -13.87 14.91 -9.72
N GLY A 33 -13.00 15.84 -10.11
CA GLY A 33 -12.29 16.73 -9.16
C GLY A 33 -10.80 16.43 -8.95
N GLN A 34 -10.24 15.42 -9.58
CA GLN A 34 -8.79 15.22 -9.60
C GLN A 34 -8.14 16.07 -10.71
N PRO A 35 -7.04 16.79 -10.43
CA PRO A 35 -6.27 17.42 -11.49
C PRO A 35 -5.74 16.33 -12.44
N PRO A 36 -5.57 16.63 -13.74
CA PRO A 36 -5.10 15.68 -14.71
C PRO A 36 -3.74 15.11 -14.28
N THR A 37 -3.65 13.79 -14.26
CA THR A 37 -2.38 13.09 -14.03
C THR A 37 -1.39 13.51 -15.11
N PRO A 38 -0.15 13.91 -14.76
CA PRO A 38 0.86 14.21 -15.75
C PRO A 38 1.11 12.95 -16.60
N PRO A 39 1.38 13.12 -17.90
CA PRO A 39 1.71 12.00 -18.75
C PRO A 39 2.90 11.21 -18.20
N PRO A 40 2.94 9.88 -18.36
CA PRO A 40 4.04 9.08 -17.88
C PRO A 40 5.36 9.64 -18.47
N ALA A 41 6.35 9.84 -17.61
CA ALA A 41 7.66 10.31 -18.01
C ALA A 41 8.22 9.37 -19.09
N VAL A 42 8.56 9.93 -20.22
CA VAL A 42 9.24 9.19 -21.29
C VAL A 42 10.58 8.70 -20.71
N PRO A 43 10.88 7.40 -20.74
CA PRO A 43 12.15 6.91 -20.25
C PRO A 43 13.28 7.63 -21.01
N PRO A 44 14.37 8.01 -20.34
CA PRO A 44 15.50 8.65 -21.00
C PRO A 44 16.00 7.75 -22.14
N PRO A 45 16.42 8.31 -23.30
CA PRO A 45 16.95 7.53 -24.39
C PRO A 45 18.14 6.70 -23.88
N GLY A 46 18.10 5.41 -24.13
CA GLY A 46 19.19 4.50 -23.80
C GLY A 46 20.50 4.97 -24.41
N PRO A 47 21.65 4.63 -23.79
CA PRO A 47 22.94 4.99 -24.35
C PRO A 47 23.05 4.48 -25.79
N PRO A 48 23.68 5.25 -26.71
CA PRO A 48 23.83 4.87 -28.10
C PRO A 48 24.58 3.52 -28.19
N PRO A 49 24.19 2.65 -29.14
CA PRO A 49 24.88 1.36 -29.32
C PRO A 49 26.35 1.60 -29.58
N GLY A 50 27.19 0.86 -28.84
CA GLY A 50 28.61 0.99 -28.73
C GLY A 50 29.36 1.26 -30.05
N GLY A 51 29.92 2.47 -30.11
CA GLY A 51 31.01 2.72 -31.01
C GLY A 51 32.22 1.93 -30.53
N SER A 52 32.74 1.09 -31.43
CA SER A 52 34.02 0.37 -31.26
C SER A 52 35.12 1.36 -30.88
N HIS A 53 35.65 1.26 -29.68
CA HIS A 53 36.84 1.98 -29.27
C HIS A 53 38.03 1.45 -30.10
N PRO A 54 38.83 2.33 -30.75
CA PRO A 54 40.09 1.91 -31.33
C PRO A 54 41.07 1.49 -30.21
N PRO A 55 41.90 0.45 -30.40
CA PRO A 55 42.93 0.08 -29.45
C PRO A 55 44.09 1.07 -29.58
N GLY A 56 44.10 2.05 -28.70
CA GLY A 56 45.14 3.05 -28.59
C GLY A 56 45.26 3.51 -27.15
N GLY A 57 45.98 2.74 -26.33
CA GLY A 57 46.28 3.11 -24.94
C GLY A 57 47.15 4.37 -24.92
N TYR A 58 46.65 5.45 -24.35
CA TYR A 58 47.48 6.55 -23.91
C TYR A 58 48.39 6.07 -22.77
N PRO A 59 49.72 6.25 -22.86
CA PRO A 59 50.61 5.94 -21.74
C PRO A 59 50.23 6.80 -20.53
N ALA A 60 50.18 6.16 -19.37
CA ALA A 60 49.94 6.86 -18.11
C ALA A 60 50.95 7.99 -17.93
N PRO A 61 50.54 9.16 -17.44
CA PRO A 61 51.50 10.24 -17.15
C PRO A 61 52.51 9.76 -16.10
N PRO A 62 53.78 10.18 -16.26
CA PRO A 62 54.83 9.77 -15.32
C PRO A 62 54.52 10.29 -13.91
N PRO A 63 54.88 9.53 -12.87
CA PRO A 63 54.70 9.97 -11.47
C PRO A 63 55.46 11.27 -11.24
N SER A 64 54.80 12.24 -10.65
CA SER A 64 55.39 13.53 -10.27
C SER A 64 56.56 13.33 -9.33
N PRO A 65 57.68 14.06 -9.48
CA PRO A 65 58.82 13.95 -8.59
C PRO A 65 58.41 14.34 -7.16
N PRO A 66 59.01 13.68 -6.13
CA PRO A 66 58.73 14.05 -4.76
C PRO A 66 59.28 15.46 -4.46
N TYR A 67 58.42 16.36 -3.91
CA TYR A 67 58.82 17.65 -3.41
C TYR A 67 59.73 17.47 -2.19
N PRO A 68 60.94 18.04 -2.17
CA PRO A 68 61.76 18.02 -0.97
C PRO A 68 61.25 19.04 0.04
N GLY A 69 60.86 18.61 1.24
CA GLY A 69 60.73 19.44 2.40
C GLY A 69 59.32 19.67 2.95
N GLN A 70 58.61 18.61 3.30
CA GLN A 70 57.53 18.67 4.32
C GLN A 70 57.84 17.78 5.49
N PRO A 71 58.24 18.32 6.66
CA PRO A 71 58.27 17.59 7.91
C PRO A 71 56.85 17.57 8.47
N GLY A 72 56.35 16.39 8.79
CA GLY A 72 55.07 16.19 9.48
C GLY A 72 53.94 15.76 8.55
N GLY A 73 53.83 14.45 8.37
CA GLY A 73 52.65 13.85 7.68
C GLY A 73 51.37 14.15 8.46
N TYR A 74 50.55 15.05 7.88
CA TYR A 74 49.15 15.09 8.29
C TYR A 74 48.52 13.74 7.88
N PRO A 75 47.76 13.07 8.78
CA PRO A 75 47.03 11.91 8.37
C PRO A 75 46.15 12.30 7.18
N ALA A 76 46.19 11.48 6.12
CA ALA A 76 45.39 11.66 4.94
C ALA A 76 43.93 11.94 5.37
N TYR A 77 43.44 13.12 4.99
CA TYR A 77 42.01 13.51 5.21
C TYR A 77 41.18 12.46 4.50
N GLN A 78 40.73 11.46 5.23
CA GLN A 78 39.60 10.64 4.75
C GLN A 78 38.38 11.56 4.77
N PRO A 79 37.74 11.83 3.61
CA PRO A 79 36.47 12.51 3.62
C PRO A 79 35.58 11.76 4.59
N ALA A 80 35.06 12.47 5.59
CA ALA A 80 34.06 11.88 6.47
C ALA A 80 33.00 11.23 5.61
N PRO A 81 32.56 9.97 5.93
CA PRO A 81 31.44 9.38 5.22
C PRO A 81 30.30 10.39 5.24
N PRO A 82 29.57 10.57 4.12
CA PRO A 82 28.44 11.49 4.06
C PRO A 82 27.59 11.22 5.30
N PRO A 83 27.13 12.27 6.02
CA PRO A 83 26.31 12.07 7.19
C PRO A 83 25.16 11.17 6.77
N SER A 84 25.06 10.00 7.41
CA SER A 84 23.90 9.13 7.27
C SER A 84 22.68 10.04 7.41
N PRO A 85 21.67 9.99 6.52
CA PRO A 85 20.52 10.85 6.65
C PRO A 85 19.97 10.69 8.05
N LEU A 86 20.15 11.71 8.89
CA LEU A 86 19.92 11.71 10.34
C LEU A 86 18.43 11.80 10.67
N TYR A 87 17.60 11.62 9.67
CA TYR A 87 16.18 11.37 9.81
C TYR A 87 15.92 9.99 9.25
N GLY A 88 15.84 9.02 10.16
CA GLY A 88 15.16 7.77 9.90
C GLY A 88 13.71 8.08 9.47
N TYR A 89 13.51 8.45 8.23
CA TYR A 89 12.27 8.13 7.55
C TYR A 89 12.21 6.62 7.64
N GLY A 90 11.41 6.15 8.60
CA GLY A 90 11.21 4.73 8.78
C GLY A 90 11.00 4.10 7.41
N GLN A 91 11.76 3.10 7.09
CA GLN A 91 11.55 2.39 5.84
C GLN A 91 10.05 2.12 5.74
N PRO A 92 9.41 2.39 4.60
CA PRO A 92 7.99 2.10 4.45
C PRO A 92 7.79 0.65 4.91
N PRO A 93 6.75 0.39 5.71
CA PRO A 93 6.54 -0.94 6.27
C PRO A 93 6.51 -1.95 5.12
N GLU A 94 7.13 -3.11 5.33
CA GLU A 94 7.09 -4.20 4.36
C GLU A 94 5.63 -4.53 4.01
N VAL A 95 5.28 -4.31 2.75
CA VAL A 95 3.91 -4.49 2.26
C VAL A 95 3.79 -5.87 1.63
N PRO A 96 3.07 -6.82 2.24
CA PRO A 96 2.85 -8.13 1.68
C PRO A 96 2.12 -8.08 0.34
N ALA A 97 2.29 -9.14 -0.48
CA ALA A 97 1.55 -9.29 -1.72
C ALA A 97 0.03 -9.20 -1.46
N GLY A 98 -0.69 -8.50 -2.33
CA GLY A 98 -2.13 -8.28 -2.19
C GLY A 98 -2.53 -7.17 -1.22
N MET A 99 -1.58 -6.39 -0.72
CA MET A 99 -1.82 -5.25 0.17
C MET A 99 -1.18 -3.98 -0.38
N TYR A 100 -1.54 -2.83 0.18
CA TYR A 100 -0.92 -1.55 -0.09
C TYR A 100 -0.74 -0.75 1.20
N TYR A 101 0.24 0.14 1.23
CA TYR A 101 0.43 1.09 2.32
C TYR A 101 -0.34 2.37 2.03
N ASP A 102 -1.19 2.78 2.97
CA ASP A 102 -1.89 4.07 2.91
C ASP A 102 -1.14 5.10 3.78
N PRO A 103 -0.40 6.05 3.17
CA PRO A 103 0.38 7.03 3.92
C PRO A 103 -0.50 8.01 4.72
N SER A 104 -1.77 8.19 4.36
CA SER A 104 -2.68 9.09 5.07
C SER A 104 -3.09 8.55 6.43
N THR A 105 -3.21 7.24 6.55
CA THR A 105 -3.62 6.53 7.77
C THR A 105 -2.48 5.76 8.43
N GLU A 106 -1.33 5.67 7.74
CA GLU A 106 -0.16 4.89 8.17
C GLU A 106 -0.49 3.39 8.38
N LEU A 107 -1.40 2.87 7.55
CA LEU A 107 -1.87 1.50 7.63
C LEU A 107 -1.50 0.70 6.38
N VAL A 108 -1.24 -0.60 6.58
CA VAL A 108 -1.19 -1.57 5.48
C VAL A 108 -2.58 -2.18 5.34
N LEU A 109 -3.21 -1.94 4.20
CA LEU A 109 -4.58 -2.35 3.90
C LEU A 109 -4.61 -3.33 2.71
N PRO A 110 -5.60 -4.21 2.64
CA PRO A 110 -5.80 -5.10 1.48
C PRO A 110 -6.15 -4.32 0.22
N ASN A 111 -5.64 -4.76 -0.93
CA ASN A 111 -5.99 -4.17 -2.22
C ASN A 111 -7.51 -4.18 -2.44
N GLY A 112 -8.04 -3.12 -3.03
CA GLY A 112 -9.48 -2.98 -3.27
C GLY A 112 -10.30 -2.55 -2.06
N THR A 113 -9.67 -2.36 -0.88
CA THR A 113 -10.33 -1.83 0.31
C THR A 113 -9.85 -0.40 0.62
N GLN A 114 -10.59 0.30 1.46
CA GLN A 114 -10.26 1.65 1.92
C GLN A 114 -10.70 1.81 3.37
N LEU A 115 -10.02 2.65 4.14
CA LEU A 115 -10.49 2.98 5.49
C LEU A 115 -11.89 3.60 5.41
N ALA A 116 -12.84 3.12 6.22
CA ALA A 116 -14.21 3.62 6.23
C ALA A 116 -14.25 5.11 6.60
N SER A 117 -14.99 5.92 5.83
CA SER A 117 -15.13 7.35 6.11
C SER A 117 -15.92 7.60 7.39
N HIS A 118 -15.74 8.78 8.00
CA HIS A 118 -16.51 9.20 9.16
C HIS A 118 -18.01 9.16 8.88
N ALA A 119 -18.46 9.73 7.76
CA ALA A 119 -19.87 9.74 7.39
C ALA A 119 -20.46 8.33 7.27
N ARG A 120 -19.70 7.38 6.68
CA ARG A 120 -20.15 5.98 6.57
C ARG A 120 -20.26 5.30 7.93
N ARG A 121 -19.33 5.55 8.85
CA ARG A 121 -19.38 4.99 10.21
C ARG A 121 -20.48 5.61 11.06
N ILE A 122 -20.70 6.93 10.94
CA ILE A 122 -21.83 7.61 11.58
C ILE A 122 -23.15 7.06 11.01
N GLY A 123 -23.27 6.92 9.69
CA GLY A 123 -24.44 6.31 9.06
C GLY A 123 -24.67 4.86 9.52
N ALA A 124 -23.59 4.09 9.72
CA ALA A 124 -23.67 2.75 10.28
C ALA A 124 -24.21 2.75 11.71
N TRP A 125 -23.83 3.72 12.51
CA TRP A 125 -24.34 3.86 13.87
C TRP A 125 -25.85 4.11 13.88
N PHE A 126 -26.34 5.06 13.07
CA PHE A 126 -27.79 5.30 12.93
C PHE A 126 -28.53 4.06 12.38
N LEU A 127 -27.98 3.43 11.35
CA LEU A 127 -28.56 2.21 10.79
C LEU A 127 -28.61 1.07 11.82
N SER A 128 -27.64 0.99 12.72
CA SER A 128 -27.64 -0.03 13.76
C SER A 128 -28.83 0.15 14.73
N ILE A 129 -29.20 1.38 15.05
CA ILE A 129 -30.37 1.67 15.88
C ILE A 129 -31.65 1.22 15.17
N VAL A 130 -31.79 1.57 13.89
CA VAL A 130 -32.96 1.17 13.09
C VAL A 130 -33.08 -0.35 13.02
N LEU A 131 -31.97 -1.05 12.71
CA LEU A 131 -31.95 -2.52 12.65
C LEU A 131 -32.23 -3.16 14.00
N PHE A 132 -31.70 -2.59 15.08
CA PHE A 132 -31.90 -3.08 16.44
C PHE A 132 -33.37 -3.07 16.81
N ILE A 133 -34.08 -2.01 16.45
CA ILE A 133 -35.54 -1.89 16.66
C ILE A 133 -36.30 -2.82 15.70
N ALA A 134 -35.98 -2.78 14.41
CA ALA A 134 -36.68 -3.53 13.37
C ALA A 134 -36.58 -5.06 13.56
N THR A 135 -35.47 -5.55 14.12
CA THR A 135 -35.26 -6.98 14.38
C THR A 135 -35.55 -7.37 15.82
N LEU A 136 -36.25 -6.52 16.57
CA LEU A 136 -36.68 -6.76 17.97
C LEU A 136 -35.51 -7.14 18.88
N VAL A 137 -34.34 -6.45 18.72
CA VAL A 137 -33.13 -6.67 19.53
C VAL A 137 -32.53 -8.07 19.34
N VAL A 138 -33.32 -9.10 19.64
CA VAL A 138 -32.90 -10.52 19.61
C VAL A 138 -32.43 -10.91 18.21
N GLY A 139 -33.17 -10.52 17.16
CA GLY A 139 -32.77 -10.78 15.78
C GLY A 139 -31.45 -10.12 15.42
N TYR A 140 -31.21 -8.89 15.88
CA TYR A 140 -29.93 -8.21 15.66
C TYR A 140 -28.75 -8.94 16.31
N ILE A 141 -28.96 -9.44 17.54
CA ILE A 141 -27.93 -10.17 18.27
C ILE A 141 -27.62 -11.50 17.58
N ILE A 142 -28.63 -12.28 17.22
CA ILE A 142 -28.44 -13.57 16.51
C ILE A 142 -27.72 -13.33 15.17
N TRP A 143 -28.18 -12.35 14.40
CA TRP A 143 -27.52 -12.00 13.14
C TRP A 143 -26.05 -11.57 13.37
N GLY A 144 -25.79 -10.75 14.39
CA GLY A 144 -24.46 -10.36 14.81
C GLY A 144 -23.54 -11.54 15.07
N LEU A 145 -23.98 -12.47 15.91
CA LEU A 145 -23.21 -13.67 16.24
C LEU A 145 -22.83 -14.52 15.01
N ILE A 146 -23.73 -14.59 14.01
CA ILE A 146 -23.46 -15.31 12.75
C ILE A 146 -22.40 -14.58 11.91
N VAL A 147 -22.45 -13.25 11.81
CA VAL A 147 -21.57 -12.50 10.91
C VAL A 147 -20.25 -12.08 11.54
N TRP A 148 -20.08 -12.19 12.85
CA TRP A 148 -18.82 -11.87 13.54
C TRP A 148 -17.64 -12.68 13.02
N GLY A 149 -17.85 -13.94 12.63
CA GLY A 149 -16.81 -14.76 12.02
C GLY A 149 -16.24 -14.17 10.71
N ARG A 150 -16.99 -13.28 10.06
CA ARG A 150 -16.59 -12.56 8.85
C ARG A 150 -16.06 -11.15 9.12
N GLY A 151 -15.82 -10.81 10.38
CA GLY A 151 -15.40 -9.48 10.80
C GLY A 151 -16.45 -8.40 10.57
N GLN A 152 -17.72 -8.73 10.68
CA GLN A 152 -18.82 -7.82 10.38
C GLN A 152 -19.82 -7.76 11.54
N THR A 153 -20.51 -6.62 11.65
CA THR A 153 -21.79 -6.52 12.34
C THR A 153 -22.92 -6.58 11.29
N PRO A 154 -24.18 -6.77 11.67
CA PRO A 154 -25.29 -6.70 10.72
C PRO A 154 -25.27 -5.45 9.85
N THR A 155 -25.03 -4.30 10.47
CA THR A 155 -24.92 -3.01 9.81
C THR A 155 -23.74 -2.94 8.85
N TYR A 156 -22.58 -3.46 9.26
CA TYR A 156 -21.39 -3.46 8.42
C TYR A 156 -21.55 -4.38 7.21
N GLN A 157 -22.28 -5.48 7.37
CA GLN A 157 -22.61 -6.35 6.24
C GLN A 157 -23.43 -5.62 5.17
N LEU A 158 -24.44 -4.86 5.58
CA LEU A 158 -25.28 -4.07 4.65
C LEU A 158 -24.52 -2.95 3.97
N LEU A 159 -23.55 -2.34 4.66
CA LEU A 159 -22.78 -1.21 4.14
C LEU A 159 -21.47 -1.60 3.44
N GLY A 160 -21.21 -2.90 3.26
CA GLY A 160 -19.98 -3.40 2.65
C GLY A 160 -18.74 -3.02 3.44
N MET A 161 -18.82 -3.10 4.78
CA MET A 161 -17.69 -2.81 5.68
C MET A 161 -17.25 -4.06 6.43
N ARG A 162 -15.97 -4.08 6.85
CA ARG A 162 -15.38 -5.15 7.66
C ARG A 162 -14.41 -4.60 8.69
N CYS A 163 -14.25 -5.31 9.78
CA CYS A 163 -13.22 -5.08 10.77
C CYS A 163 -11.92 -5.78 10.32
N TRP A 164 -10.89 -5.01 10.09
CA TRP A 164 -9.56 -5.45 9.71
C TRP A 164 -8.60 -5.30 10.87
N ARG A 165 -7.70 -6.26 11.08
CA ARG A 165 -6.65 -6.21 12.08
C ARG A 165 -5.32 -5.90 11.42
N PRO A 166 -4.80 -4.66 11.55
CA PRO A 166 -3.55 -4.25 10.92
C PRO A 166 -2.33 -5.05 11.37
N GLU A 167 -2.29 -5.43 12.65
CA GLU A 167 -1.18 -6.19 13.24
C GLU A 167 -1.03 -7.58 12.63
N THR A 168 -2.13 -8.30 12.48
CA THR A 168 -2.12 -9.67 11.94
C THR A 168 -2.38 -9.73 10.45
N LYS A 169 -2.70 -8.58 9.83
CA LYS A 169 -3.03 -8.48 8.41
C LYS A 169 -4.14 -9.46 7.99
N ARG A 170 -5.20 -9.53 8.81
CA ARG A 170 -6.35 -10.43 8.61
C ARG A 170 -7.65 -9.74 9.02
N VAL A 171 -8.76 -10.26 8.50
CA VAL A 171 -10.10 -9.90 8.97
C VAL A 171 -10.26 -10.32 10.42
N ALA A 172 -10.94 -9.49 11.22
CA ALA A 172 -11.22 -9.81 12.62
C ALA A 172 -12.12 -11.06 12.69
N GLY A 173 -11.61 -12.10 13.34
CA GLY A 173 -12.40 -13.31 13.60
C GLY A 173 -13.39 -13.13 14.74
N TRP A 174 -14.19 -14.16 15.00
CA TRP A 174 -15.30 -14.12 15.95
C TRP A 174 -14.88 -13.62 17.35
N GLY A 175 -13.78 -14.15 17.91
CA GLY A 175 -13.32 -13.77 19.24
C GLY A 175 -12.93 -12.28 19.34
N TRP A 176 -12.32 -11.74 18.31
CA TRP A 176 -11.95 -10.32 18.26
C TRP A 176 -13.17 -9.43 18.07
N MET A 177 -14.16 -9.88 17.32
CA MET A 177 -15.45 -9.19 17.21
C MET A 177 -16.22 -9.23 18.52
N ALA A 178 -16.23 -10.37 19.23
CA ALA A 178 -16.83 -10.47 20.56
C ALA A 178 -16.16 -9.52 21.56
N LEU A 179 -14.81 -9.50 21.58
CA LEU A 179 -14.06 -8.57 22.43
C LEU A 179 -14.43 -7.11 22.13
N ARG A 180 -14.51 -6.75 20.86
CA ARG A 180 -14.86 -5.41 20.39
C ARG A 180 -16.31 -5.05 20.72
N GLU A 181 -17.27 -5.90 20.35
CA GLU A 181 -18.71 -5.59 20.45
C GLU A 181 -19.27 -5.79 21.87
N VAL A 182 -18.72 -6.71 22.66
CA VAL A 182 -19.16 -6.94 24.02
C VAL A 182 -18.33 -6.10 24.98
N VAL A 183 -17.04 -6.41 25.13
CA VAL A 183 -16.19 -5.74 26.13
C VAL A 183 -15.99 -4.27 25.78
N GLY A 184 -15.66 -3.97 24.51
CA GLY A 184 -15.43 -2.60 24.07
C GLY A 184 -16.65 -1.70 24.27
N ARG A 185 -17.84 -2.19 23.94
CA ARG A 185 -19.08 -1.42 24.15
C ARG A 185 -19.52 -1.34 25.60
N LEU A 186 -19.25 -2.36 26.39
CA LEU A 186 -19.48 -2.27 27.85
C LEU A 186 -18.62 -1.19 28.48
N VAL A 187 -17.36 -1.10 28.11
CA VAL A 187 -16.44 -0.06 28.60
C VAL A 187 -16.92 1.35 28.19
N GLU A 188 -17.33 1.52 26.93
CA GLU A 188 -17.88 2.80 26.45
C GLU A 188 -19.23 3.14 27.11
N GLY A 189 -20.10 2.15 27.30
CA GLY A 189 -21.43 2.35 27.89
C GLY A 189 -21.42 2.55 29.39
N ALA A 190 -20.47 1.97 30.12
CA ALA A 190 -20.37 2.09 31.59
C ALA A 190 -19.96 3.50 32.01
N PHE A 191 -19.24 4.24 31.19
CA PHE A 191 -18.72 5.56 31.53
C PHE A 191 -18.96 6.53 30.37
N GLY A 192 -19.88 7.46 30.51
CA GLY A 192 -20.22 8.45 29.48
C GLY A 192 -19.02 9.29 29.03
N ILE A 193 -18.04 9.55 29.89
CA ILE A 193 -16.81 10.25 29.54
C ILE A 193 -15.94 9.42 28.61
N VAL A 194 -15.95 8.09 28.75
CA VAL A 194 -15.23 7.17 27.86
C VAL A 194 -15.88 7.16 26.47
N ALA A 195 -17.20 7.18 26.40
CA ALA A 195 -17.92 7.30 25.13
C ALA A 195 -17.59 8.62 24.41
N LEU A 196 -17.54 9.73 25.16
CA LEU A 196 -17.15 11.02 24.60
C LEU A 196 -15.71 11.02 24.12
N ALA A 197 -14.77 10.48 24.89
CA ALA A 197 -13.38 10.33 24.49
C ALA A 197 -13.26 9.44 23.23
N SER A 198 -13.99 8.34 23.17
CA SER A 198 -14.06 7.44 22.02
C SER A 198 -14.53 8.17 20.75
N PHE A 199 -15.54 9.01 20.88
CA PHE A 199 -16.05 9.83 19.78
C PHE A 199 -15.03 10.88 19.31
N ILE A 200 -14.35 11.56 20.24
CA ILE A 200 -13.28 12.51 19.91
C ILE A 200 -12.14 11.80 19.19
N MET A 201 -11.68 10.66 19.71
CA MET A 201 -10.63 9.86 19.08
C MET A 201 -11.03 9.46 17.65
N PHE A 202 -12.26 9.04 17.45
CA PHE A 202 -12.78 8.71 16.12
C PHE A 202 -12.71 9.88 15.15
N LEU A 203 -12.93 11.11 15.60
CA LEU A 203 -12.90 12.31 14.76
C LEU A 203 -11.46 12.78 14.45
N VAL A 204 -10.56 12.70 15.43
CA VAL A 204 -9.23 13.33 15.37
C VAL A 204 -8.16 12.37 14.83
N LEU A 205 -8.25 11.07 15.17
CA LEU A 205 -7.21 10.13 14.80
C LEU A 205 -7.24 9.79 13.30
N LYS A 206 -6.07 9.76 12.67
CA LYS A 206 -5.90 9.38 11.26
C LYS A 206 -6.55 8.02 10.93
N GLN A 207 -6.44 7.07 11.84
CA GLN A 207 -7.00 5.72 11.70
C GLN A 207 -8.49 5.63 12.00
N ARG A 208 -9.13 6.71 12.45
CA ARG A 208 -10.56 6.80 12.76
C ARG A 208 -11.02 5.70 13.70
N ARG A 209 -10.19 5.36 14.69
CA ARG A 209 -10.48 4.30 15.68
C ARG A 209 -11.21 4.88 16.88
N THR A 210 -12.17 4.14 17.36
CA THR A 210 -12.84 4.34 18.63
C THR A 210 -12.17 3.50 19.72
N ILE A 211 -12.50 3.70 20.98
CA ILE A 211 -11.96 2.90 22.09
C ILE A 211 -12.29 1.41 21.89
N HIS A 212 -13.51 1.08 21.50
CA HIS A 212 -13.86 -0.33 21.22
C HIS A 212 -13.09 -0.91 20.02
N ASP A 213 -12.71 -0.09 19.02
CA ASP A 213 -11.83 -0.53 17.94
C ASP A 213 -10.42 -0.85 18.47
N TYR A 214 -9.90 -0.06 19.43
CA TYR A 214 -8.61 -0.34 20.06
C TYR A 214 -8.63 -1.62 20.89
N ILE A 215 -9.68 -1.81 21.70
CA ILE A 215 -9.86 -3.04 22.49
C ILE A 215 -9.90 -4.28 21.58
N GLY A 216 -10.59 -4.19 20.46
CA GLY A 216 -10.65 -5.26 19.45
C GLY A 216 -9.41 -5.37 18.55
N GLY A 217 -8.42 -4.45 18.66
CA GLY A 217 -7.26 -4.40 17.77
C GLY A 217 -7.64 -4.22 16.29
N THR A 218 -8.71 -3.46 16.00
CA THR A 218 -9.31 -3.38 14.67
C THR A 218 -9.32 -1.97 14.09
N VAL A 219 -9.42 -1.88 12.77
CA VAL A 219 -9.85 -0.71 12.01
C VAL A 219 -11.01 -1.12 11.12
N VAL A 220 -11.90 -0.17 10.80
CA VAL A 220 -13.04 -0.48 9.92
C VAL A 220 -12.69 -0.08 8.50
N VAL A 221 -12.71 -1.06 7.59
CA VAL A 221 -12.45 -0.87 6.17
C VAL A 221 -13.74 -1.02 5.37
N ARG A 222 -13.84 -0.29 4.27
CA ARG A 222 -14.85 -0.48 3.24
C ARG A 222 -14.33 -1.55 2.27
N ASP A 223 -15.13 -2.56 2.02
CA ASP A 223 -14.87 -3.68 1.11
C ASP A 223 -16.01 -3.79 0.07
N PRO A 224 -16.06 -2.86 -0.91
CA PRO A 224 -17.20 -2.77 -1.82
C PRO A 224 -17.31 -3.96 -2.77
N ASN A 225 -16.18 -4.59 -3.06
CA ASN A 225 -16.09 -5.67 -4.03
C ASN A 225 -15.99 -7.05 -3.36
N GLY A 226 -16.10 -7.11 -2.03
CA GLY A 226 -15.99 -8.37 -1.30
C GLY A 226 -14.61 -9.02 -1.36
N ALA A 227 -13.54 -8.22 -1.58
CA ALA A 227 -12.17 -8.71 -1.66
C ALA A 227 -11.72 -9.48 -0.41
N LEU A 228 -12.33 -9.18 0.73
CA LEU A 228 -12.10 -9.84 2.02
C LEU A 228 -13.16 -10.91 2.35
N ALA A 229 -14.08 -11.20 1.43
CA ALA A 229 -15.03 -12.28 1.66
C ALA A 229 -14.28 -13.62 1.76
N PRO A 230 -14.72 -14.56 2.62
CA PRO A 230 -14.19 -15.91 2.60
C PRO A 230 -14.34 -16.47 1.18
N GLN A 231 -13.24 -16.95 0.61
CA GLN A 231 -13.32 -17.69 -0.66
C GLN A 231 -14.04 -19.00 -0.35
N ALA A 232 -15.15 -19.26 -1.08
CA ALA A 232 -15.96 -20.45 -0.94
C ALA A 232 -15.20 -21.68 -1.42
#